data_33a3ae79304e17b44b2326fca9bfe971
#
_entry.id   33a3ae79304e17b44b2326fca9bfe971
#
_cell.length_a   1.000
_cell.length_b   1.000
_cell.length_c   1.000
_cell.angle_alpha   90.00
_cell.angle_beta   90.00
_cell.angle_gamma   90.00
#
_symmetry.space_group_name_H-M   'P 1'
#
loop_
_entity.id
_entity.type
_entity.pdbx_description
1 polymer ?
#
loop_
_entity_poly.entity_id
_entity_poly.type
_entity_poly.pdbx_seq_one_letter_code
_entity_poly.pdbx_strand_id
1 'polypeptide(L)'
;MRKALWERIEEGELTGLRLAEQTGFKQAHISNFLNRKRGLSLEGMDKVLNVQHLSVLDLLDPNEVNKRASIVPPGEDEFDNVLLVEGHVAATEPLIRSMNVREILKFKKSFLRRLRPELEGNRDHWERFVLIKLDGREGMSMYPRLLPGAIVLIDRHYNSLKPYRKSDSNMYAVAKDRTCTVKYVEVAGNHLILRPHNQAYPVEVMSIEEDKRSADYIVGRICHVGIET
;
A
#
# COMPACT_ATOMS: atom_id res chain seq x y z
N MET A 1 24.60 20.80 20.69
CA MET A 1 25.71 21.75 20.86
C MET A 1 26.45 21.58 22.19
N ARG A 2 25.84 21.79 23.39
CA ARG A 2 26.59 21.59 24.65
C ARG A 2 27.23 20.21 24.78
N LYS A 3 26.54 19.16 24.43
CA LYS A 3 27.05 17.80 24.46
C LYS A 3 28.29 17.67 23.55
N ALA A 4 28.19 18.10 22.29
CA ALA A 4 29.31 18.07 21.36
C ALA A 4 30.54 18.92 21.83
N LEU A 5 30.30 20.04 22.47
CA LEU A 5 31.40 20.84 23.07
C LEU A 5 32.03 20.15 24.28
N TRP A 6 31.23 19.46 25.11
CA TRP A 6 31.75 18.70 26.26
C TRP A 6 32.58 17.50 25.81
N GLU A 7 32.15 16.77 24.78
CA GLU A 7 32.88 15.67 24.18
C GLU A 7 34.28 16.12 23.73
N ARG A 8 34.40 17.27 23.02
CA ARG A 8 35.68 17.85 22.63
C ARG A 8 36.54 18.34 23.81
N ILE A 9 35.90 18.76 24.89
CA ILE A 9 36.63 19.16 26.11
C ILE A 9 37.16 17.93 26.85
N GLU A 10 36.42 16.86 26.91
CA GLU A 10 36.83 15.59 27.50
C GLU A 10 37.95 14.92 26.70
N GLU A 11 37.89 15.03 25.37
CA GLU A 11 38.93 14.58 24.45
C GLU A 11 40.20 15.45 24.46
N GLY A 12 40.17 16.59 25.15
CA GLY A 12 41.29 17.53 25.28
C GLY A 12 41.50 18.42 24.06
N GLU A 13 40.61 18.39 23.08
CA GLU A 13 40.70 19.20 21.85
C GLU A 13 40.30 20.68 22.10
N LEU A 14 39.45 20.93 23.11
CA LEU A 14 38.87 22.22 23.41
C LEU A 14 38.96 22.51 24.92
N THR A 15 39.10 23.78 25.27
CA THR A 15 38.91 24.25 26.65
C THR A 15 37.91 25.38 26.67
N GLY A 16 37.23 25.58 27.81
CA GLY A 16 36.28 26.70 27.98
C GLY A 16 36.94 28.07 27.82
N LEU A 17 38.24 28.18 28.16
CA LEU A 17 39.03 29.40 27.95
C LEU A 17 39.28 29.62 26.43
N ARG A 18 39.75 28.61 25.73
CA ARG A 18 39.99 28.66 24.28
C ARG A 18 38.73 28.99 23.51
N LEU A 19 37.59 28.38 23.88
CA LEU A 19 36.30 28.68 23.28
C LEU A 19 35.90 30.16 23.54
N ALA A 20 36.15 30.68 24.71
CA ALA A 20 35.87 32.08 25.03
C ALA A 20 36.71 33.04 24.17
N GLU A 21 38.02 32.78 24.04
CA GLU A 21 38.95 33.55 23.20
C GLU A 21 38.51 33.53 21.73
N GLN A 22 38.22 32.35 21.19
CA GLN A 22 37.81 32.16 19.79
C GLN A 22 36.50 32.85 19.45
N THR A 23 35.53 32.85 20.37
CA THR A 23 34.19 33.44 20.16
C THR A 23 34.12 34.91 20.56
N GLY A 24 35.14 35.45 21.28
CA GLY A 24 35.12 36.79 21.84
C GLY A 24 34.19 36.95 23.06
N PHE A 25 33.74 35.85 23.65
CA PHE A 25 32.93 35.87 24.87
C PHE A 25 33.81 35.90 26.13
N LYS A 26 33.26 36.46 27.22
CA LYS A 26 33.91 36.34 28.54
C LYS A 26 33.90 34.88 28.98
N GLN A 27 35.00 34.41 29.61
CA GLN A 27 35.13 33.03 30.10
C GLN A 27 33.95 32.63 31.01
N ALA A 28 33.52 33.54 31.89
CA ALA A 28 32.35 33.30 32.76
C ALA A 28 31.06 33.07 31.98
N HIS A 29 30.90 33.67 30.79
CA HIS A 29 29.74 33.47 29.93
C HIS A 29 29.74 32.07 29.33
N ILE A 30 30.88 31.65 28.82
CA ILE A 30 31.05 30.28 28.27
C ILE A 30 30.89 29.24 29.39
N SER A 31 31.48 29.42 30.54
CA SER A 31 31.35 28.54 31.71
C SER A 31 29.87 28.41 32.13
N ASN A 32 29.14 29.52 32.21
CA ASN A 32 27.71 29.48 32.54
C ASN A 32 26.88 28.76 31.48
N PHE A 33 27.23 28.90 30.21
CA PHE A 33 26.59 28.20 29.13
C PHE A 33 26.84 26.68 29.17
N LEU A 34 28.10 26.28 29.31
CA LEU A 34 28.48 24.86 29.38
C LEU A 34 27.83 24.18 30.59
N ASN A 35 27.81 24.84 31.75
CA ASN A 35 27.21 24.33 32.98
C ASN A 35 25.67 24.47 33.05
N ARG A 36 25.01 24.82 31.97
CA ARG A 36 23.55 24.99 31.86
C ARG A 36 22.93 26.07 32.74
N LYS A 37 23.75 26.97 33.29
CA LYS A 37 23.29 28.08 34.16
C LYS A 37 22.65 29.20 33.33
N ARG A 38 23.08 29.39 32.08
CA ARG A 38 22.55 30.42 31.17
C ARG A 38 22.60 29.93 29.71
N GLY A 39 21.65 30.41 28.88
CA GLY A 39 21.65 30.18 27.42
C GLY A 39 22.57 31.19 26.72
N LEU A 40 22.96 30.88 25.48
CA LEU A 40 23.49 31.84 24.53
C LEU A 40 22.34 32.41 23.68
N SER A 41 22.50 33.63 23.17
CA SER A 41 21.64 34.14 22.11
C SER A 41 21.84 33.37 20.82
N LEU A 42 20.91 33.48 19.84
CA LEU A 42 21.06 32.86 18.54
C LEU A 42 22.38 33.24 17.86
N GLU A 43 22.71 34.55 17.85
CA GLU A 43 24.00 35.02 17.33
C GLU A 43 25.19 34.42 18.08
N GLY A 44 25.06 34.25 19.40
CA GLY A 44 26.10 33.62 20.22
C GLY A 44 26.25 32.12 19.90
N MET A 45 25.16 31.44 19.61
CA MET A 45 25.20 30.04 19.17
C MET A 45 25.85 29.92 17.79
N ASP A 46 25.50 30.79 16.83
CA ASP A 46 26.09 30.82 15.51
C ASP A 46 27.60 31.08 15.54
N LYS A 47 28.07 32.01 16.40
CA LYS A 47 29.50 32.24 16.60
C LYS A 47 30.21 30.99 17.10
N VAL A 48 29.63 30.28 18.07
CA VAL A 48 30.22 29.04 18.58
C VAL A 48 30.26 27.97 17.50
N LEU A 49 29.19 27.79 16.72
CA LEU A 49 29.13 26.82 15.62
C LEU A 49 30.19 27.10 14.55
N ASN A 50 30.28 28.37 14.10
CA ASN A 50 31.23 28.80 13.10
C ASN A 50 32.69 28.59 13.54
N VAL A 51 33.02 29.00 14.75
CA VAL A 51 34.40 28.90 15.30
C VAL A 51 34.79 27.42 15.51
N GLN A 52 33.84 26.60 15.86
CA GLN A 52 34.07 25.15 16.06
C GLN A 52 33.87 24.31 14.78
N HIS A 53 33.59 24.96 13.66
CA HIS A 53 33.30 24.31 12.37
C HIS A 53 32.21 23.24 12.50
N LEU A 54 31.19 23.50 13.32
CA LEU A 54 30.03 22.64 13.52
C LEU A 54 28.84 23.17 12.71
N SER A 55 28.19 22.29 12.02
CA SER A 55 26.88 22.55 11.41
C SER A 55 25.75 22.20 12.38
N VAL A 56 24.54 22.68 12.11
CA VAL A 56 23.35 22.24 12.86
C VAL A 56 23.14 20.73 12.70
N LEU A 57 23.53 20.16 11.59
CA LEU A 57 23.41 18.71 11.31
C LEU A 57 24.31 17.88 12.24
N ASP A 58 25.49 18.37 12.60
CA ASP A 58 26.41 17.70 13.53
C ASP A 58 25.87 17.69 14.99
N LEU A 59 24.88 18.52 15.28
CA LEU A 59 24.23 18.57 16.58
C LEU A 59 23.01 17.65 16.70
N LEU A 60 22.56 17.08 15.58
CA LEU A 60 21.44 16.16 15.56
C LEU A 60 21.92 14.76 15.93
N ASP A 61 21.21 14.10 16.83
CA ASP A 61 21.43 12.69 17.10
C ASP A 61 20.93 11.88 15.88
N PRO A 62 21.83 11.15 15.17
CA PRO A 62 21.42 10.33 14.03
C PRO A 62 20.27 9.37 14.34
N ASN A 63 20.24 8.85 15.58
CA ASN A 63 19.18 7.94 16.02
C ASN A 63 17.84 8.68 16.19
N GLU A 64 17.85 9.91 16.71
CA GLU A 64 16.64 10.74 16.83
C GLU A 64 16.13 11.21 15.46
N VAL A 65 17.04 11.57 14.54
CA VAL A 65 16.71 11.92 13.16
C VAL A 65 16.13 10.71 12.46
N ASN A 66 16.76 9.55 12.57
CA ASN A 66 16.28 8.30 11.98
C ASN A 66 14.94 7.87 12.59
N LYS A 67 14.72 7.99 13.90
CA LYS A 67 13.41 7.70 14.52
C LYS A 67 12.29 8.60 13.99
N ARG A 68 12.57 9.86 13.68
CA ARG A 68 11.58 10.80 13.15
C ARG A 68 11.41 10.71 11.64
N ALA A 69 12.46 10.34 10.92
CA ALA A 69 12.48 10.21 9.47
C ALA A 69 12.19 8.77 8.99
N SER A 70 12.40 7.75 9.84
CA SER A 70 12.12 6.37 9.45
C SER A 70 10.61 6.14 9.40
N ILE A 71 10.11 5.89 8.20
CA ILE A 71 8.90 5.10 8.05
C ILE A 71 9.25 3.74 8.64
N VAL A 72 8.77 3.45 9.85
CA VAL A 72 8.91 2.12 10.44
C VAL A 72 8.24 1.14 9.48
N PRO A 73 8.99 0.20 8.86
CA PRO A 73 8.36 -0.78 8.00
C PRO A 73 7.28 -1.50 8.81
N PRO A 74 6.08 -1.69 8.26
CA PRO A 74 5.03 -2.41 8.97
C PRO A 74 5.51 -3.83 9.30
N GLY A 75 5.19 -4.31 10.50
CA GLY A 75 5.51 -5.67 10.93
C GLY A 75 4.89 -6.73 10.01
N GLU A 76 5.44 -7.93 9.96
CA GLU A 76 4.91 -9.00 9.11
C GLU A 76 3.45 -9.36 9.44
N ASP A 77 3.05 -9.22 10.68
CA ASP A 77 1.68 -9.41 11.18
C ASP A 77 0.67 -8.38 10.66
N GLU A 78 1.14 -7.27 10.07
CA GLU A 78 0.30 -6.26 9.42
C GLU A 78 -0.11 -6.63 7.98
N PHE A 79 0.42 -7.72 7.43
CA PHE A 79 0.12 -8.17 6.07
C PHE A 79 -0.76 -9.42 6.07
N ASP A 80 -1.61 -9.52 5.05
CA ASP A 80 -2.30 -10.74 4.66
C ASP A 80 -1.69 -11.26 3.36
N ASN A 81 -1.54 -12.58 3.28
CA ASN A 81 -1.15 -13.27 2.06
C ASN A 81 -2.37 -13.39 1.15
N VAL A 82 -2.23 -12.95 -0.09
CA VAL A 82 -3.26 -13.10 -1.14
C VAL A 82 -2.69 -13.97 -2.24
N LEU A 83 -3.42 -15.01 -2.59
CA LEU A 83 -2.96 -16.06 -3.50
C LEU A 83 -3.22 -15.65 -4.96
N LEU A 84 -2.20 -15.70 -5.79
CA LEU A 84 -2.31 -15.62 -7.25
C LEU A 84 -2.58 -17.02 -7.80
N VAL A 85 -3.68 -17.16 -8.52
CA VAL A 85 -4.16 -18.44 -9.03
C VAL A 85 -4.65 -18.30 -10.47
N GLU A 86 -4.91 -19.43 -11.12
CA GLU A 86 -5.59 -19.46 -12.42
C GLU A 86 -7.07 -19.06 -12.28
N GLY A 87 -7.64 -18.49 -13.34
CA GLY A 87 -9.02 -18.02 -13.34
C GLY A 87 -10.05 -19.11 -12.96
N HIS A 88 -9.86 -20.35 -13.44
CA HIS A 88 -10.76 -21.46 -13.10
C HIS A 88 -10.69 -21.83 -11.61
N VAL A 89 -9.52 -21.75 -10.99
CA VAL A 89 -9.34 -22.00 -9.54
C VAL A 89 -10.07 -20.94 -8.73
N ALA A 90 -9.90 -19.66 -9.11
CA ALA A 90 -10.61 -18.55 -8.46
C ALA A 90 -12.14 -18.71 -8.54
N ALA A 91 -12.65 -19.30 -9.63
CA ALA A 91 -14.07 -19.50 -9.87
C ALA A 91 -14.68 -20.72 -9.15
N THR A 92 -13.88 -21.76 -8.88
CA THR A 92 -14.43 -23.08 -8.47
C THR A 92 -13.97 -23.55 -7.09
N GLU A 93 -12.84 -23.05 -6.57
CA GLU A 93 -12.32 -23.51 -5.27
C GLU A 93 -12.65 -22.51 -4.15
N PRO A 94 -13.51 -22.85 -3.19
CA PRO A 94 -13.77 -22.01 -2.02
C PRO A 94 -12.50 -21.74 -1.21
N LEU A 95 -11.77 -22.77 -0.87
CA LEU A 95 -10.45 -22.73 -0.24
C LEU A 95 -9.42 -23.21 -1.27
N ILE A 96 -8.44 -22.36 -1.52
CA ILE A 96 -7.42 -22.61 -2.54
C ILE A 96 -6.43 -23.66 -2.03
N ARG A 97 -6.27 -24.74 -2.78
CA ARG A 97 -5.27 -25.75 -2.46
C ARG A 97 -3.88 -25.26 -2.85
N SER A 98 -2.89 -25.55 -2.00
CA SER A 98 -1.50 -25.09 -2.18
C SER A 98 -0.91 -25.44 -3.57
N MET A 99 -1.29 -26.58 -4.13
CA MET A 99 -0.85 -27.00 -5.47
C MET A 99 -1.36 -26.10 -6.61
N ASN A 100 -2.42 -25.33 -6.38
CA ASN A 100 -3.03 -24.41 -7.35
C ASN A 100 -2.56 -22.96 -7.18
N VAL A 101 -1.69 -22.70 -6.21
CA VAL A 101 -1.11 -21.38 -5.96
C VAL A 101 0.07 -21.17 -6.90
N ARG A 102 0.04 -20.12 -7.70
CA ARG A 102 1.14 -19.69 -8.57
C ARG A 102 2.14 -18.84 -7.82
N GLU A 103 1.62 -17.91 -7.04
CA GLU A 103 2.42 -16.94 -6.28
C GLU A 103 1.63 -16.45 -5.06
N ILE A 104 2.33 -15.89 -4.08
CA ILE A 104 1.74 -15.27 -2.89
C ILE A 104 2.20 -13.83 -2.83
N LEU A 105 1.25 -12.88 -2.88
CA LEU A 105 1.52 -11.46 -2.72
C LEU A 105 1.06 -10.98 -1.35
N LYS A 106 1.88 -10.16 -0.70
CA LYS A 106 1.56 -9.56 0.61
C LYS A 106 0.83 -8.23 0.42
N PHE A 107 -0.36 -8.13 1.01
CA PHE A 107 -1.15 -6.90 1.03
C PHE A 107 -1.31 -6.41 2.47
N LYS A 108 -1.19 -5.10 2.68
CA LYS A 108 -1.42 -4.52 4.00
C LYS A 108 -2.87 -4.76 4.45
N LYS A 109 -3.07 -5.30 5.65
CA LYS A 109 -4.41 -5.59 6.21
C LYS A 109 -5.33 -4.36 6.17
N SER A 110 -4.79 -3.19 6.48
CA SER A 110 -5.56 -1.94 6.43
C SER A 110 -6.02 -1.58 5.01
N PHE A 111 -5.23 -1.93 3.97
CA PHE A 111 -5.63 -1.75 2.57
C PHE A 111 -6.79 -2.69 2.21
N LEU A 112 -6.66 -3.98 2.51
CA LEU A 112 -7.73 -4.96 2.24
C LEU A 112 -9.02 -4.63 3.00
N ARG A 113 -8.93 -4.16 4.26
CA ARG A 113 -10.10 -3.72 5.03
C ARG A 113 -10.87 -2.59 4.34
N ARG A 114 -10.18 -1.62 3.74
CA ARG A 114 -10.82 -0.52 3.00
C ARG A 114 -11.58 -0.98 1.76
N LEU A 115 -11.21 -2.13 1.19
CA LEU A 115 -11.85 -2.71 0.01
C LEU A 115 -13.09 -3.53 0.36
N ARG A 116 -13.28 -3.84 1.65
CA ARG A 116 -14.40 -4.67 2.14
C ARG A 116 -15.64 -3.79 2.33
N PRO A 117 -16.65 -3.88 1.46
CA PRO A 117 -17.96 -3.33 1.80
C PRO A 117 -18.64 -4.23 2.84
N GLU A 118 -19.49 -3.64 3.66
CA GLU A 118 -20.44 -4.39 4.47
C GLU A 118 -21.55 -4.92 3.53
N LEU A 119 -21.40 -6.14 3.09
CA LEU A 119 -22.40 -6.82 2.27
C LEU A 119 -22.69 -8.18 2.90
N GLU A 120 -23.95 -8.47 3.02
CA GLU A 120 -24.43 -9.81 3.31
C GLU A 120 -24.18 -10.69 2.08
N GLY A 121 -23.27 -11.65 2.19
CA GLY A 121 -22.90 -12.56 1.09
C GLY A 121 -22.99 -14.02 1.51
N ASN A 122 -23.33 -14.88 0.57
CA ASN A 122 -23.45 -16.33 0.81
C ASN A 122 -22.11 -17.10 0.68
N ARG A 123 -20.97 -16.41 0.76
CA ARG A 123 -19.64 -17.00 0.50
C ARG A 123 -18.68 -16.87 1.67
N ASP A 124 -19.18 -16.80 2.91
CA ASP A 124 -18.35 -16.60 4.10
C ASP A 124 -17.28 -17.69 4.31
N HIS A 125 -17.51 -18.88 3.75
CA HIS A 125 -16.57 -20.00 3.77
C HIS A 125 -15.55 -19.98 2.61
N TRP A 126 -15.61 -18.97 1.71
CA TRP A 126 -14.64 -18.78 0.64
C TRP A 126 -13.48 -17.91 1.10
N GLU A 127 -12.27 -18.19 0.61
CA GLU A 127 -11.20 -17.20 0.72
C GLU A 127 -11.64 -15.92 0.02
N ARG A 128 -11.67 -14.83 0.77
CA ARG A 128 -12.27 -13.58 0.31
C ARG A 128 -11.52 -12.97 -0.86
N PHE A 129 -10.21 -12.84 -0.73
CA PHE A 129 -9.40 -12.17 -1.74
C PHE A 129 -8.54 -13.17 -2.49
N VAL A 130 -8.59 -13.12 -3.80
CA VAL A 130 -7.68 -13.85 -4.69
C VAL A 130 -7.20 -12.96 -5.81
N LEU A 131 -6.07 -13.30 -6.38
CA LEU A 131 -5.49 -12.63 -7.55
C LEU A 131 -5.57 -13.56 -8.75
N ILE A 132 -5.86 -13.00 -9.92
CA ILE A 132 -5.67 -13.64 -11.20
C ILE A 132 -4.87 -12.75 -12.14
N LYS A 133 -4.07 -13.33 -13.02
CA LYS A 133 -3.38 -12.62 -14.10
C LYS A 133 -4.23 -12.71 -15.38
N LEU A 134 -4.49 -11.55 -15.98
CA LEU A 134 -5.28 -11.49 -17.22
C LEU A 134 -4.40 -11.82 -18.42
N ASP A 135 -4.94 -12.61 -19.35
CA ASP A 135 -4.30 -12.81 -20.64
C ASP A 135 -4.40 -11.56 -21.54
N GLY A 136 -3.76 -11.64 -22.71
CA GLY A 136 -3.74 -10.54 -23.66
C GLY A 136 -5.12 -10.12 -24.15
N ARG A 137 -6.01 -11.08 -24.40
CA ARG A 137 -7.37 -10.82 -24.92
C ARG A 137 -8.26 -10.21 -23.85
N GLU A 138 -8.26 -10.76 -22.65
CA GLU A 138 -9.05 -10.25 -21.52
C GLU A 138 -8.63 -8.82 -21.15
N GLY A 139 -7.32 -8.56 -21.02
CA GLY A 139 -6.82 -7.21 -20.76
C GLY A 139 -7.25 -6.22 -21.82
N MET A 140 -7.08 -6.56 -23.11
CA MET A 140 -7.47 -5.69 -24.23
C MET A 140 -8.98 -5.48 -24.34
N SER A 141 -9.80 -6.42 -23.94
CA SER A 141 -11.26 -6.28 -23.94
C SER A 141 -11.73 -5.21 -22.93
N MET A 142 -10.94 -4.96 -21.91
CA MET A 142 -11.22 -3.97 -20.86
C MET A 142 -10.32 -2.72 -20.93
N TYR A 143 -9.53 -2.57 -22.00
CA TYR A 143 -8.68 -1.40 -22.26
C TYR A 143 -9.53 -0.09 -22.32
N PRO A 144 -9.09 1.03 -21.73
CA PRO A 144 -7.84 1.27 -20.98
C PRO A 144 -7.96 0.98 -19.48
N ARG A 145 -9.06 0.44 -18.99
CA ARG A 145 -9.24 0.11 -17.55
C ARG A 145 -8.31 -1.01 -17.07
N LEU A 146 -8.06 -1.98 -17.92
CA LEU A 146 -7.12 -3.08 -17.72
C LEU A 146 -6.17 -3.17 -18.90
N LEU A 147 -5.00 -3.76 -18.67
CA LEU A 147 -4.00 -4.02 -19.71
C LEU A 147 -3.71 -5.52 -19.81
N PRO A 148 -3.16 -5.99 -20.93
CA PRO A 148 -2.60 -7.32 -21.03
C PRO A 148 -1.60 -7.60 -19.90
N GLY A 149 -1.71 -8.77 -19.28
CA GLY A 149 -0.84 -9.14 -18.17
C GLY A 149 -1.17 -8.49 -16.82
N ALA A 150 -2.20 -7.63 -16.73
CA ALA A 150 -2.62 -7.04 -15.47
C ALA A 150 -3.00 -8.11 -14.45
N ILE A 151 -2.59 -7.91 -13.20
CA ILE A 151 -3.00 -8.73 -12.07
C ILE A 151 -4.17 -8.03 -11.38
N VAL A 152 -5.29 -8.71 -11.26
CA VAL A 152 -6.50 -8.15 -10.65
C VAL A 152 -6.82 -8.83 -9.34
N LEU A 153 -7.15 -8.03 -8.34
CA LEU A 153 -7.61 -8.49 -7.02
C LEU A 153 -9.13 -8.62 -7.05
N ILE A 154 -9.62 -9.81 -6.74
CA ILE A 154 -11.03 -10.17 -6.72
C ILE A 154 -11.50 -10.26 -5.27
N ASP A 155 -12.55 -9.53 -4.90
CA ASP A 155 -13.30 -9.74 -3.66
C ASP A 155 -14.41 -10.76 -3.94
N ARG A 156 -14.18 -12.04 -3.61
CA ARG A 156 -15.10 -13.15 -3.89
C ARG A 156 -16.35 -13.15 -3.00
N HIS A 157 -16.32 -12.41 -1.89
CA HIS A 157 -17.52 -12.20 -1.08
C HIS A 157 -18.47 -11.18 -1.73
N TYR A 158 -17.98 -10.40 -2.71
CA TYR A 158 -18.79 -9.43 -3.43
C TYR A 158 -19.30 -10.02 -4.75
N ASN A 159 -20.31 -10.84 -4.70
CA ASN A 159 -20.99 -11.43 -5.85
C ASN A 159 -22.37 -10.80 -6.15
N SER A 160 -22.65 -9.65 -5.57
CA SER A 160 -23.84 -8.84 -5.83
C SER A 160 -23.60 -7.82 -6.94
N LEU A 161 -24.59 -7.56 -7.78
CA LEU A 161 -24.55 -6.51 -8.81
C LEU A 161 -24.91 -5.11 -8.28
N LYS A 162 -25.09 -4.95 -6.97
CA LYS A 162 -25.27 -3.62 -6.36
C LYS A 162 -24.02 -2.79 -6.60
N PRO A 163 -24.15 -1.50 -6.98
CA PRO A 163 -22.99 -0.67 -7.22
C PRO A 163 -22.21 -0.43 -5.91
N TYR A 164 -20.88 -0.63 -5.94
CA TYR A 164 -19.99 -0.31 -4.82
C TYR A 164 -19.90 1.21 -4.59
N ARG A 165 -19.85 1.97 -5.69
CA ARG A 165 -19.92 3.43 -5.70
C ARG A 165 -21.04 3.86 -6.63
N LYS A 166 -21.77 4.91 -6.27
CA LYS A 166 -22.90 5.39 -7.08
C LYS A 166 -22.49 5.89 -8.46
N SER A 167 -21.24 6.33 -8.63
CA SER A 167 -20.74 6.95 -9.87
C SER A 167 -20.03 5.98 -10.81
N ASP A 168 -19.63 4.81 -10.33
CA ASP A 168 -18.77 3.91 -11.10
C ASP A 168 -19.40 2.54 -11.28
N SER A 169 -19.38 2.06 -12.52
CA SER A 169 -19.75 0.68 -12.83
C SER A 169 -18.67 -0.27 -12.30
N ASN A 170 -19.09 -1.30 -11.56
CA ASN A 170 -18.18 -2.34 -11.08
C ASN A 170 -17.73 -3.23 -12.23
N MET A 171 -16.46 -3.60 -12.23
CA MET A 171 -15.96 -4.70 -13.01
C MET A 171 -16.08 -5.98 -12.18
N TYR A 172 -16.49 -7.06 -12.82
CA TYR A 172 -16.66 -8.37 -12.19
C TYR A 172 -15.84 -9.44 -12.88
N ALA A 173 -15.30 -10.32 -12.08
CA ALA A 173 -14.82 -11.61 -12.54
C ALA A 173 -16.03 -12.55 -12.66
N VAL A 174 -16.24 -13.12 -13.83
CA VAL A 174 -17.38 -13.98 -14.17
C VAL A 174 -16.86 -15.35 -14.58
N ALA A 175 -17.42 -16.41 -14.01
CA ALA A 175 -17.13 -17.79 -14.41
C ALA A 175 -17.77 -18.07 -15.77
N LYS A 176 -16.93 -18.43 -16.76
CA LYS A 176 -17.36 -18.76 -18.11
C LYS A 176 -16.44 -19.83 -18.70
N ASP A 177 -17.01 -20.87 -19.31
CA ASP A 177 -16.27 -21.90 -20.06
C ASP A 177 -15.06 -22.49 -19.29
N ARG A 178 -15.23 -22.77 -18.00
CA ARG A 178 -14.18 -23.24 -17.07
C ARG A 178 -13.02 -22.27 -16.88
N THR A 179 -13.22 -20.98 -17.14
CA THR A 179 -12.26 -19.92 -16.92
C THR A 179 -12.94 -18.73 -16.23
N CYS A 180 -12.23 -17.63 -16.11
CA CYS A 180 -12.73 -16.40 -15.51
C CYS A 180 -12.51 -15.25 -16.48
N THR A 181 -13.58 -14.58 -16.88
CA THR A 181 -13.54 -13.37 -17.71
C THR A 181 -13.83 -12.15 -16.85
N VAL A 182 -13.26 -10.99 -17.20
CA VAL A 182 -13.51 -9.72 -16.50
C VAL A 182 -14.31 -8.78 -17.38
N LYS A 183 -15.51 -8.42 -16.97
CA LYS A 183 -16.43 -7.56 -17.71
C LYS A 183 -17.27 -6.67 -16.77
N TYR A 184 -17.96 -5.69 -17.34
CA TYR A 184 -19.15 -5.13 -16.72
C TYR A 184 -20.30 -6.11 -16.89
N VAL A 185 -21.13 -6.24 -15.87
CA VAL A 185 -22.20 -7.25 -15.85
C VAL A 185 -23.56 -6.57 -15.62
N GLU A 186 -24.50 -6.91 -16.47
CA GLU A 186 -25.91 -6.55 -16.33
C GLU A 186 -26.78 -7.82 -16.38
N VAL A 187 -27.94 -7.79 -15.76
CA VAL A 187 -28.93 -8.87 -15.85
C VAL A 187 -30.15 -8.38 -16.64
N ALA A 188 -30.52 -9.12 -17.66
CA ALA A 188 -31.70 -8.87 -18.44
C ALA A 188 -32.52 -10.17 -18.60
N GLY A 189 -33.63 -10.25 -17.85
CA GLY A 189 -34.42 -11.48 -17.78
C GLY A 189 -33.57 -12.65 -17.26
N ASN A 190 -33.52 -13.72 -18.03
CA ASN A 190 -32.73 -14.92 -17.73
C ASN A 190 -31.33 -14.92 -18.38
N HIS A 191 -30.73 -13.72 -18.58
CA HIS A 191 -29.44 -13.60 -19.23
C HIS A 191 -28.51 -12.68 -18.45
N LEU A 192 -27.22 -13.03 -18.46
CA LEU A 192 -26.12 -12.14 -18.09
C LEU A 192 -25.58 -11.49 -19.35
N ILE A 193 -25.54 -10.16 -19.36
CA ILE A 193 -24.91 -9.37 -20.42
C ILE A 193 -23.54 -8.95 -19.94
N LEU A 194 -22.51 -9.42 -20.61
CA LEU A 194 -21.12 -9.16 -20.32
C LEU A 194 -20.59 -8.09 -21.27
N ARG A 195 -20.41 -6.88 -20.76
CA ARG A 195 -19.96 -5.73 -21.57
C ARG A 195 -18.47 -5.51 -21.41
N PRO A 196 -17.69 -5.52 -22.49
CA PRO A 196 -16.30 -5.06 -22.46
C PRO A 196 -16.26 -3.53 -22.28
N HIS A 197 -15.14 -3.01 -21.78
CA HIS A 197 -14.90 -1.57 -21.80
C HIS A 197 -14.48 -1.08 -23.19
N ASN A 198 -13.68 -1.89 -23.89
CA ASN A 198 -13.24 -1.63 -25.25
C ASN A 198 -14.33 -2.00 -26.25
N GLN A 199 -14.90 -1.00 -26.90
CA GLN A 199 -16.00 -1.17 -27.84
C GLN A 199 -15.63 -1.95 -29.12
N ALA A 200 -14.33 -2.18 -29.37
CA ALA A 200 -13.89 -3.07 -30.45
C ALA A 200 -14.16 -4.57 -30.18
N TYR A 201 -14.51 -4.90 -28.94
CA TYR A 201 -14.85 -6.25 -28.51
C TYR A 201 -16.38 -6.43 -28.42
N PRO A 202 -16.90 -7.60 -28.76
CA PRO A 202 -18.34 -7.83 -28.72
C PRO A 202 -18.89 -7.89 -27.31
N VAL A 203 -20.13 -7.49 -27.14
CA VAL A 203 -20.94 -7.79 -25.96
C VAL A 203 -21.28 -9.27 -25.98
N GLU A 204 -21.08 -9.95 -24.88
CA GLU A 204 -21.37 -11.37 -24.75
C GLU A 204 -22.65 -11.56 -23.92
N VAL A 205 -23.46 -12.54 -24.30
CA VAL A 205 -24.69 -12.89 -23.58
C VAL A 205 -24.60 -14.34 -23.12
N MET A 206 -24.80 -14.57 -21.82
CA MET A 206 -24.84 -15.89 -21.21
C MET A 206 -26.23 -16.17 -20.67
N SER A 207 -26.80 -17.31 -20.96
CA SER A 207 -28.06 -17.76 -20.35
C SER A 207 -27.82 -18.21 -18.92
N ILE A 208 -28.70 -17.81 -18.00
CA ILE A 208 -28.73 -18.29 -16.62
C ILE A 208 -29.51 -19.61 -16.62
N GLU A 209 -28.91 -20.69 -16.12
CA GLU A 209 -29.56 -21.98 -15.95
C GLU A 209 -30.73 -21.88 -14.95
N GLU A 210 -31.76 -22.68 -15.12
CA GLU A 210 -33.01 -22.59 -14.32
C GLU A 210 -32.78 -22.80 -12.81
N ASP A 211 -31.77 -23.61 -12.47
CA ASP A 211 -31.39 -23.94 -11.10
C ASP A 211 -30.36 -22.97 -10.47
N LYS A 212 -29.86 -21.97 -11.24
CA LYS A 212 -28.83 -21.02 -10.81
C LYS A 212 -29.35 -19.59 -10.77
N ARG A 213 -28.72 -18.81 -9.91
CA ARG A 213 -28.93 -17.37 -9.83
C ARG A 213 -27.79 -16.64 -10.54
N SER A 214 -28.03 -15.42 -10.98
CA SER A 214 -26.99 -14.56 -11.57
C SER A 214 -25.72 -14.45 -10.70
N ALA A 215 -25.92 -14.40 -9.37
CA ALA A 215 -24.81 -14.34 -8.40
C ALA A 215 -23.90 -15.58 -8.40
N ASP A 216 -24.39 -16.72 -8.88
CA ASP A 216 -23.63 -17.98 -8.90
C ASP A 216 -22.56 -17.97 -10.01
N TYR A 217 -22.77 -17.17 -11.05
CA TYR A 217 -21.81 -16.95 -12.13
C TYR A 217 -20.77 -15.87 -11.80
N ILE A 218 -21.04 -15.00 -10.83
CA ILE A 218 -20.14 -13.93 -10.45
C ILE A 218 -19.13 -14.47 -9.44
N VAL A 219 -17.88 -14.58 -9.87
CA VAL A 219 -16.77 -14.96 -8.99
C VAL A 219 -16.55 -13.91 -7.91
N GLY A 220 -16.56 -12.64 -8.30
CA GLY A 220 -16.42 -11.52 -7.38
C GLY A 220 -16.18 -10.19 -8.09
N ARG A 221 -16.17 -9.12 -7.32
CA ARG A 221 -15.87 -7.78 -7.82
C ARG A 221 -14.36 -7.56 -7.94
N ILE A 222 -13.92 -6.95 -9.03
CA ILE A 222 -12.54 -6.46 -9.16
C ILE A 222 -12.39 -5.22 -8.28
N CYS A 223 -11.50 -5.28 -7.32
CA CYS A 223 -11.33 -4.21 -6.33
C CYS A 223 -9.97 -3.52 -6.37
N HIS A 224 -8.98 -4.10 -7.05
CA HIS A 224 -7.66 -3.52 -7.30
C HIS A 224 -7.04 -4.10 -8.55
N VAL A 225 -6.17 -3.31 -9.20
CA VAL A 225 -5.44 -3.70 -10.41
C VAL A 225 -3.97 -3.34 -10.21
N GLY A 226 -3.09 -4.30 -10.42
CA GLY A 226 -1.65 -4.13 -10.51
C GLY A 226 -1.16 -4.41 -11.93
N ILE A 227 -0.16 -3.68 -12.38
CA ILE A 227 0.46 -3.86 -13.71
C ILE A 227 1.96 -3.99 -13.50
N GLU A 228 2.52 -5.07 -14.02
CA GLU A 228 3.97 -5.22 -14.15
C GLU A 228 4.41 -4.53 -15.44
N THR A 229 5.41 -3.66 -15.34
CA THR A 229 5.99 -2.89 -16.47
C THR A 229 7.42 -3.33 -16.74
#